data_7425b69a13a4b1f5d3495f9e09ff6482
#
_entry.id   7425b69a13a4b1f5d3495f9e09ff6482
#
_cell.length_a   1.000
_cell.length_b   1.000
_cell.length_c   1.000
_cell.angle_alpha   90.00
_cell.angle_beta   90.00
_cell.angle_gamma   90.00
#
_symmetry.space_group_name_H-M   'P 1'
#
loop_
_entity.id
_entity.type
_entity.pdbx_description
1 polymer ?
#
loop_
_entity_poly.entity_id
_entity_poly.type
_entity_poly.pdbx_seq_one_letter_code
_entity_poly.pdbx_strand_id
1 'polypeptide(L)'
;MPDPALTERTAPVRRLLPALFAAACFLLYLAASLYYNAFGPEAPLMMAFFEITESQQGLILTLQAIGTLAASVYLALFGERHNKIYVVCLGMGILTLCALAIHLLPAWYPAGQGYGTLLGIVLAGGVGYTCIDLMINGVINDVYPKTRATIMPIMHAFYGVGSMSIPVLVSTLATDARPESFATPYLAIAAVTGVAVVFALVTGARFRPETPYADMRAVRRRVRENPAEIFREGRAWLFLLSFVLNFMLLSGVSVWLVTYAQSALSLDYDTASLMLTLFFGGALVMRFVSPLIFRVLPVRRYVVWMPVLAAVTLGLGFAIGNVTLLYVLLPLGGFFQGGLIGAMVLISCESFPERSASAAALSSFAVGVSTLATPALMGAVVERFGFTLPMLAISACMLLSALTVFLAIRAGSRRAA
;
A
#
# COMPACT_ATOMS: atom_id res chain seq x y z
N MET A 1 -24.13 44.98 -4.25
CA MET A 1 -22.72 45.00 -3.75
C MET A 1 -22.64 44.03 -2.59
N PRO A 2 -21.74 43.08 -2.54
CA PRO A 2 -21.61 42.22 -1.37
C PRO A 2 -21.09 43.03 -0.18
N ASP A 3 -21.65 42.75 1.00
CA ASP A 3 -21.36 43.41 2.27
C ASP A 3 -19.86 43.29 2.61
N PRO A 4 -19.14 44.41 2.80
CA PRO A 4 -17.71 44.42 3.15
C PRO A 4 -17.38 43.67 4.45
N ALA A 5 -18.30 43.64 5.41
CA ALA A 5 -18.13 42.93 6.69
C ALA A 5 -18.15 41.40 6.55
N LEU A 6 -18.83 40.87 5.55
CA LEU A 6 -18.83 39.43 5.21
C LEU A 6 -17.55 39.01 4.47
N THR A 7 -16.93 39.91 3.69
CA THR A 7 -15.67 39.67 3.00
C THR A 7 -14.47 39.65 3.93
N GLU A 8 -14.44 40.46 4.98
CA GLU A 8 -13.36 40.45 5.99
C GLU A 8 -13.38 39.22 6.89
N ARG A 9 -14.57 38.73 7.28
CA ARG A 9 -14.70 37.48 8.08
C ARG A 9 -14.35 36.21 7.32
N THR A 10 -14.43 36.21 5.99
CA THR A 10 -14.11 35.02 5.15
C THR A 10 -12.65 34.98 4.68
N ALA A 11 -11.91 36.08 4.81
CA ALA A 11 -10.50 36.17 4.39
C ALA A 11 -9.55 35.16 5.09
N PRO A 12 -9.59 34.95 6.43
CA PRO A 12 -8.72 33.97 7.09
C PRO A 12 -9.09 32.53 6.71
N VAL A 13 -10.36 32.19 6.53
CA VAL A 13 -10.81 30.85 6.11
C VAL A 13 -10.37 30.54 4.69
N ARG A 14 -10.42 31.51 3.78
CA ARG A 14 -9.92 31.32 2.40
C ARG A 14 -8.42 31.05 2.32
N ARG A 15 -7.61 31.62 3.24
CA ARG A 15 -6.16 31.38 3.29
C ARG A 15 -5.82 29.99 3.86
N LEU A 16 -6.66 29.45 4.76
CA LEU A 16 -6.47 28.12 5.36
C LEU A 16 -7.01 26.99 4.49
N LEU A 17 -7.90 27.27 3.54
CA LEU A 17 -8.59 26.25 2.74
C LEU A 17 -7.64 25.30 1.99
N PRO A 18 -6.54 25.75 1.36
CA PRO A 18 -5.58 24.84 0.73
C PRO A 18 -4.92 23.88 1.73
N ALA A 19 -4.56 24.38 2.92
CA ALA A 19 -3.95 23.54 3.98
C ALA A 19 -4.95 22.52 4.52
N LEU A 20 -6.22 22.92 4.71
CA LEU A 20 -7.29 22.01 5.15
C LEU A 20 -7.58 20.93 4.12
N PHE A 21 -7.55 21.27 2.83
CA PHE A 21 -7.73 20.28 1.77
C PHE A 21 -6.55 19.31 1.67
N ALA A 22 -5.30 19.78 1.85
CA ALA A 22 -4.14 18.90 1.95
C ALA A 22 -4.27 17.95 3.16
N ALA A 23 -4.69 18.46 4.32
CA ALA A 23 -4.95 17.65 5.51
C ALA A 23 -6.05 16.60 5.26
N ALA A 24 -7.11 16.95 4.51
CA ALA A 24 -8.13 16.00 4.10
C ALA A 24 -7.54 14.87 3.22
N CYS A 25 -6.66 15.21 2.25
CA CYS A 25 -5.98 14.22 1.44
C CYS A 25 -5.08 13.29 2.28
N PHE A 26 -4.40 13.83 3.30
CA PHE A 26 -3.59 13.02 4.22
C PHE A 26 -4.46 12.06 5.04
N LEU A 27 -5.58 12.55 5.57
CA LEU A 27 -6.53 11.72 6.31
C LEU A 27 -7.17 10.64 5.44
N LEU A 28 -7.55 10.98 4.20
CA LEU A 28 -8.07 10.01 3.23
C LEU A 28 -7.08 8.87 2.99
N TYR A 29 -5.80 9.19 2.80
CA TYR A 29 -4.79 8.19 2.49
C TYR A 29 -4.40 7.34 3.69
N LEU A 30 -4.40 7.92 4.90
CA LEU A 30 -4.28 7.19 6.15
C LEU A 30 -5.47 6.22 6.33
N ALA A 31 -6.70 6.70 6.16
CA ALA A 31 -7.91 5.90 6.32
C ALA A 31 -7.99 4.75 5.31
N ALA A 32 -7.61 5.00 4.05
CA ALA A 32 -7.52 3.96 3.02
C ALA A 32 -6.48 2.88 3.39
N SER A 33 -5.36 3.29 3.99
CA SER A 33 -4.31 2.38 4.46
C SER A 33 -4.79 1.49 5.61
N LEU A 34 -5.57 2.02 6.55
CA LEU A 34 -6.16 1.22 7.64
C LEU A 34 -7.02 0.08 7.08
N TYR A 35 -7.93 0.38 6.15
CA TYR A 35 -8.77 -0.65 5.53
C TYR A 35 -7.95 -1.68 4.75
N TYR A 36 -7.04 -1.20 3.89
CA TYR A 36 -6.32 -2.06 2.95
C TYR A 36 -5.39 -3.06 3.63
N ASN A 37 -4.79 -2.68 4.76
CA ASN A 37 -3.82 -3.51 5.49
C ASN A 37 -4.43 -4.29 6.67
N ALA A 38 -5.74 -4.21 6.94
CA ALA A 38 -6.36 -4.87 8.08
C ALA A 38 -6.40 -6.41 7.95
N PHE A 39 -6.59 -6.92 6.73
CA PHE A 39 -6.84 -8.34 6.48
C PHE A 39 -5.68 -9.28 6.88
N GLY A 40 -4.44 -8.79 6.92
CA GLY A 40 -3.29 -9.58 7.35
C GLY A 40 -3.30 -9.83 8.87
N PRO A 41 -3.30 -8.78 9.70
CA PRO A 41 -3.39 -8.92 11.15
C PRO A 41 -4.62 -9.71 11.62
N GLU A 42 -5.76 -9.58 10.95
CA GLU A 42 -7.01 -10.24 11.29
C GLU A 42 -7.15 -11.67 10.73
N ALA A 43 -6.20 -12.10 9.89
CA ALA A 43 -6.26 -13.40 9.23
C ALA A 43 -6.54 -14.58 10.20
N PRO A 44 -5.87 -14.70 11.38
CA PRO A 44 -6.14 -15.80 12.30
C PRO A 44 -7.57 -15.83 12.81
N LEU A 45 -8.13 -14.67 13.17
CA LEU A 45 -9.50 -14.56 13.68
C LEU A 45 -10.54 -14.81 12.59
N MET A 46 -10.28 -14.31 11.36
CA MET A 46 -11.13 -14.59 10.21
C MET A 46 -11.13 -16.07 9.86
N MET A 47 -9.96 -16.73 9.89
CA MET A 47 -9.87 -18.16 9.64
C MET A 47 -10.66 -18.95 10.70
N ALA A 48 -10.56 -18.57 11.95
CA ALA A 48 -11.30 -19.21 13.04
C ALA A 48 -12.82 -18.97 12.95
N PHE A 49 -13.26 -17.75 12.61
CA PHE A 49 -14.69 -17.43 12.52
C PHE A 49 -15.36 -18.09 11.30
N PHE A 50 -14.74 -18.01 10.13
CA PHE A 50 -15.30 -18.55 8.87
C PHE A 50 -15.00 -20.04 8.68
N GLU A 51 -14.19 -20.66 9.56
CA GLU A 51 -13.73 -22.06 9.46
C GLU A 51 -13.05 -22.32 8.11
N ILE A 52 -12.18 -21.43 7.69
CA ILE A 52 -11.50 -21.47 6.38
C ILE A 52 -10.03 -21.84 6.52
N THR A 53 -9.48 -22.36 5.42
CA THR A 53 -8.06 -22.74 5.32
C THR A 53 -7.18 -21.54 4.96
N GLU A 54 -5.85 -21.71 5.06
CA GLU A 54 -4.86 -20.72 4.66
C GLU A 54 -4.98 -20.36 3.17
N SER A 55 -5.27 -21.33 2.29
CA SER A 55 -5.54 -21.04 0.88
C SER A 55 -6.76 -20.14 0.69
N GLN A 56 -7.83 -20.39 1.43
CA GLN A 56 -9.03 -19.58 1.39
C GLN A 56 -8.77 -18.17 1.97
N GLN A 57 -7.96 -18.06 3.02
CA GLN A 57 -7.50 -16.75 3.52
C GLN A 57 -6.69 -16.01 2.46
N GLY A 58 -5.79 -16.68 1.76
CA GLY A 58 -5.06 -16.10 0.63
C GLY A 58 -5.98 -15.61 -0.49
N LEU A 59 -7.11 -16.30 -0.73
CA LEU A 59 -8.10 -15.91 -1.74
C LEU A 59 -8.80 -14.57 -1.40
N ILE A 60 -9.02 -14.26 -0.12
CA ILE A 60 -9.57 -12.95 0.30
C ILE A 60 -8.75 -11.81 -0.29
N LEU A 61 -7.42 -11.86 -0.12
CA LEU A 61 -6.51 -10.83 -0.61
C LEU A 61 -6.34 -10.85 -2.13
N THR A 62 -6.45 -12.04 -2.72
CA THR A 62 -6.48 -12.18 -4.19
C THR A 62 -7.70 -11.49 -4.78
N LEU A 63 -8.88 -11.61 -4.16
CA LEU A 63 -10.10 -10.90 -4.59
C LEU A 63 -9.96 -9.39 -4.40
N GLN A 64 -9.34 -8.92 -3.31
CA GLN A 64 -9.02 -7.51 -3.13
C GLN A 64 -8.14 -6.99 -4.29
N ALA A 65 -7.10 -7.75 -4.66
CA ALA A 65 -6.21 -7.40 -5.76
C ALA A 65 -6.93 -7.42 -7.13
N ILE A 66 -7.86 -8.34 -7.35
CA ILE A 66 -8.70 -8.35 -8.57
C ILE A 66 -9.54 -7.08 -8.66
N GLY A 67 -10.20 -6.67 -7.56
CA GLY A 67 -10.94 -5.42 -7.49
C GLY A 67 -10.05 -4.20 -7.78
N THR A 68 -8.86 -4.16 -7.17
CA THR A 68 -7.83 -3.16 -7.41
C THR A 68 -7.42 -3.09 -8.88
N LEU A 69 -7.12 -4.23 -9.50
CA LEU A 69 -6.70 -4.31 -10.90
C LEU A 69 -7.82 -3.86 -11.86
N ALA A 70 -9.03 -4.33 -11.65
CA ALA A 70 -10.19 -3.96 -12.47
C ALA A 70 -10.44 -2.44 -12.45
N ALA A 71 -10.42 -1.84 -11.26
CA ALA A 71 -10.55 -0.40 -11.10
C ALA A 71 -9.36 0.36 -11.72
N SER A 72 -8.13 -0.16 -11.59
CA SER A 72 -6.93 0.44 -12.19
C SER A 72 -7.04 0.50 -13.71
N VAL A 73 -7.47 -0.58 -14.35
CA VAL A 73 -7.69 -0.61 -15.81
C VAL A 73 -8.76 0.38 -16.23
N TYR A 74 -9.90 0.40 -15.53
CA TYR A 74 -10.96 1.34 -15.82
C TYR A 74 -10.49 2.79 -15.69
N LEU A 75 -9.82 3.13 -14.59
CA LEU A 75 -9.36 4.50 -14.33
C LEU A 75 -8.20 4.92 -15.26
N ALA A 76 -7.36 3.98 -15.68
CA ALA A 76 -6.34 4.26 -16.68
C ALA A 76 -6.95 4.66 -18.04
N LEU A 77 -8.05 4.03 -18.43
CA LEU A 77 -8.74 4.30 -19.70
C LEU A 77 -9.67 5.51 -19.63
N PHE A 78 -10.37 5.70 -18.51
CA PHE A 78 -11.48 6.65 -18.41
C PHE A 78 -11.32 7.67 -17.27
N GLY A 79 -10.32 7.55 -16.40
CA GLY A 79 -10.14 8.39 -15.21
C GLY A 79 -10.11 9.89 -15.50
N GLU A 80 -9.50 10.29 -16.62
CA GLU A 80 -9.47 11.70 -17.05
C GLU A 80 -10.84 12.28 -17.48
N ARG A 81 -11.86 11.43 -17.66
CA ARG A 81 -13.23 11.86 -17.96
C ARG A 81 -14.02 12.22 -16.70
N HIS A 82 -13.54 11.79 -15.54
CA HIS A 82 -14.18 11.96 -14.25
C HIS A 82 -13.54 13.08 -13.44
N ASN A 83 -14.34 13.70 -12.58
CA ASN A 83 -13.79 14.60 -11.56
C ASN A 83 -13.05 13.77 -10.50
N LYS A 84 -11.73 13.94 -10.41
CA LYS A 84 -10.86 13.15 -9.54
C LYS A 84 -11.28 13.21 -8.07
N ILE A 85 -11.73 14.39 -7.58
CA ILE A 85 -12.17 14.55 -6.19
C ILE A 85 -13.41 13.70 -5.91
N TYR A 86 -14.39 13.70 -6.82
CA TYR A 86 -15.58 12.86 -6.65
C TYR A 86 -15.25 11.38 -6.70
N VAL A 87 -14.31 10.95 -7.54
CA VAL A 87 -13.86 9.55 -7.60
C VAL A 87 -13.18 9.14 -6.29
N VAL A 88 -12.33 10.01 -5.71
CA VAL A 88 -11.72 9.78 -4.38
C VAL A 88 -12.79 9.65 -3.31
N CYS A 89 -13.76 10.56 -3.28
CA CYS A 89 -14.86 10.52 -2.30
C CYS A 89 -15.75 9.28 -2.48
N LEU A 90 -16.03 8.88 -3.72
CA LEU A 90 -16.76 7.65 -4.03
C LEU A 90 -15.99 6.43 -3.53
N GLY A 91 -14.69 6.35 -3.82
CA GLY A 91 -13.81 5.27 -3.32
C GLY A 91 -13.83 5.18 -1.80
N MET A 92 -13.72 6.32 -1.10
CA MET A 92 -13.77 6.34 0.36
C MET A 92 -15.15 5.93 0.90
N GLY A 93 -16.23 6.36 0.24
CA GLY A 93 -17.59 5.90 0.57
C GLY A 93 -17.74 4.38 0.42
N ILE A 94 -17.19 3.80 -0.65
CA ILE A 94 -17.15 2.34 -0.84
C ILE A 94 -16.39 1.68 0.32
N LEU A 95 -15.20 2.17 0.71
CA LEU A 95 -14.44 1.62 1.82
C LEU A 95 -15.20 1.71 3.15
N THR A 96 -15.89 2.83 3.40
CA THR A 96 -16.73 3.00 4.60
C THR A 96 -17.84 1.96 4.65
N LEU A 97 -18.56 1.77 3.53
CA LEU A 97 -19.62 0.78 3.43
C LEU A 97 -19.09 -0.65 3.55
N CYS A 98 -17.95 -0.96 2.94
CA CYS A 98 -17.30 -2.26 3.06
C CYS A 98 -16.87 -2.54 4.52
N ALA A 99 -16.29 -1.56 5.21
CA ALA A 99 -15.91 -1.70 6.60
C ALA A 99 -17.13 -1.92 7.51
N LEU A 100 -18.22 -1.16 7.31
CA LEU A 100 -19.48 -1.39 8.02
C LEU A 100 -20.06 -2.77 7.72
N ALA A 101 -20.03 -3.21 6.47
CA ALA A 101 -20.55 -4.51 6.09
C ALA A 101 -19.72 -5.65 6.73
N ILE A 102 -18.39 -5.55 6.80
CA ILE A 102 -17.53 -6.52 7.49
C ILE A 102 -17.84 -6.52 8.99
N HIS A 103 -18.02 -5.34 9.60
CA HIS A 103 -18.41 -5.25 11.01
C HIS A 103 -19.72 -5.97 11.32
N LEU A 104 -20.67 -5.96 10.39
CA LEU A 104 -21.99 -6.55 10.57
C LEU A 104 -22.04 -8.05 10.20
N LEU A 105 -20.99 -8.64 9.62
CA LEU A 105 -21.00 -10.05 9.21
C LEU A 105 -21.35 -11.01 10.34
N PRO A 106 -20.79 -10.89 11.57
CA PRO A 106 -21.16 -11.80 12.66
C PRO A 106 -22.62 -11.64 13.13
N ALA A 107 -23.26 -10.50 12.85
CA ALA A 107 -24.69 -10.30 13.12
C ALA A 107 -25.58 -10.92 12.03
N TRP A 108 -25.07 -11.08 10.81
CA TRP A 108 -25.80 -11.66 9.68
C TRP A 108 -25.60 -13.17 9.54
N TYR A 109 -24.45 -13.67 9.97
CA TYR A 109 -24.05 -15.06 9.77
C TYR A 109 -23.48 -15.67 11.04
N PRO A 110 -23.87 -16.91 11.40
CA PRO A 110 -23.17 -17.67 12.44
C PRO A 110 -21.75 -18.06 11.98
N ALA A 111 -20.93 -18.54 12.92
CA ALA A 111 -19.59 -19.06 12.61
C ALA A 111 -19.65 -20.16 11.53
N GLY A 112 -18.64 -20.22 10.68
CA GLY A 112 -18.56 -21.12 9.54
C GLY A 112 -19.34 -20.65 8.30
N GLN A 113 -20.05 -19.53 8.37
CA GLN A 113 -20.88 -19.02 7.27
C GLN A 113 -20.50 -17.59 6.86
N GLY A 114 -21.00 -17.15 5.70
CA GLY A 114 -20.81 -15.77 5.22
C GLY A 114 -19.50 -15.50 4.48
N TYR A 115 -18.62 -16.49 4.31
CA TYR A 115 -17.33 -16.32 3.60
C TYR A 115 -17.51 -15.79 2.17
N GLY A 116 -18.50 -16.29 1.40
CA GLY A 116 -18.79 -15.77 0.05
C GLY A 116 -19.21 -14.29 0.05
N THR A 117 -19.94 -13.85 1.07
CA THR A 117 -20.30 -12.43 1.25
C THR A 117 -19.06 -11.59 1.56
N LEU A 118 -18.16 -12.07 2.42
CA LEU A 118 -16.88 -11.41 2.69
C LEU A 118 -16.07 -11.23 1.39
N LEU A 119 -15.97 -12.26 0.54
CA LEU A 119 -15.26 -12.18 -0.73
C LEU A 119 -15.80 -11.08 -1.64
N GLY A 120 -17.14 -10.93 -1.73
CA GLY A 120 -17.79 -9.86 -2.49
C GLY A 120 -17.47 -8.47 -1.92
N ILE A 121 -17.51 -8.30 -0.59
CA ILE A 121 -17.19 -7.05 0.09
C ILE A 121 -15.73 -6.67 -0.16
N VAL A 122 -14.81 -7.61 -0.05
CA VAL A 122 -13.38 -7.37 -0.23
C VAL A 122 -13.03 -7.00 -1.67
N LEU A 123 -13.69 -7.63 -2.66
CA LEU A 123 -13.56 -7.24 -4.07
C LEU A 123 -13.98 -5.77 -4.27
N ALA A 124 -15.14 -5.38 -3.73
CA ALA A 124 -15.62 -4.00 -3.78
C ALA A 124 -14.67 -3.03 -3.05
N GLY A 125 -14.11 -3.45 -1.92
CA GLY A 125 -13.10 -2.72 -1.18
C GLY A 125 -11.83 -2.45 -2.00
N GLY A 126 -11.37 -3.43 -2.79
CA GLY A 126 -10.26 -3.26 -3.74
C GLY A 126 -10.54 -2.18 -4.79
N VAL A 127 -11.77 -2.13 -5.31
CA VAL A 127 -12.22 -1.06 -6.22
C VAL A 127 -12.17 0.30 -5.52
N GLY A 128 -12.74 0.41 -4.32
CA GLY A 128 -12.76 1.63 -3.53
C GLY A 128 -11.36 2.15 -3.21
N TYR A 129 -10.47 1.27 -2.77
CA TYR A 129 -9.07 1.61 -2.51
C TYR A 129 -8.38 2.22 -3.73
N THR A 130 -8.52 1.61 -4.89
CA THR A 130 -7.88 2.07 -6.13
C THR A 130 -8.41 3.42 -6.58
N CYS A 131 -9.71 3.68 -6.41
CA CYS A 131 -10.27 5.00 -6.69
C CYS A 131 -9.57 6.10 -5.88
N ILE A 132 -9.17 5.80 -4.64
CA ILE A 132 -8.43 6.74 -3.80
C ILE A 132 -6.98 6.80 -4.25
N ASP A 133 -6.28 5.67 -4.29
CA ASP A 133 -4.84 5.59 -4.50
C ASP A 133 -4.39 6.24 -5.81
N LEU A 134 -5.07 5.95 -6.92
CA LEU A 134 -4.74 6.54 -8.21
C LEU A 134 -5.17 8.01 -8.33
N MET A 135 -6.38 8.34 -7.89
CA MET A 135 -6.93 9.67 -8.14
C MET A 135 -6.40 10.72 -7.17
N ILE A 136 -6.06 10.37 -5.93
CA ILE A 136 -5.52 11.32 -4.95
C ILE A 136 -4.18 11.89 -5.38
N ASN A 137 -3.32 11.06 -6.01
CA ASN A 137 -2.06 11.51 -6.60
C ASN A 137 -2.31 12.53 -7.72
N GLY A 138 -3.32 12.26 -8.55
CA GLY A 138 -3.76 13.21 -9.60
C GLY A 138 -4.30 14.52 -9.00
N VAL A 139 -5.11 14.45 -7.95
CA VAL A 139 -5.63 15.63 -7.23
C VAL A 139 -4.48 16.50 -6.68
N ILE A 140 -3.51 15.90 -6.01
CA ILE A 140 -2.34 16.64 -5.49
C ILE A 140 -1.55 17.31 -6.61
N ASN A 141 -1.33 16.63 -7.73
CA ASN A 141 -0.64 17.20 -8.87
C ASN A 141 -1.37 18.39 -9.49
N ASP A 142 -2.71 18.32 -9.58
CA ASP A 142 -3.53 19.35 -10.20
C ASP A 142 -3.71 20.57 -9.28
N VAL A 143 -3.91 20.31 -7.98
CA VAL A 143 -4.24 21.35 -6.99
C VAL A 143 -2.99 22.06 -6.46
N TYR A 144 -1.87 21.35 -6.34
CA TYR A 144 -0.64 21.87 -5.73
C TYR A 144 0.58 21.82 -6.67
N PRO A 145 0.51 22.40 -7.89
CA PRO A 145 1.58 22.25 -8.89
C PRO A 145 2.95 22.75 -8.42
N LYS A 146 2.98 23.78 -7.53
CA LYS A 146 4.22 24.37 -7.00
C LYS A 146 4.75 23.62 -5.76
N THR A 147 3.89 23.00 -4.97
CA THR A 147 4.25 22.37 -3.68
C THR A 147 4.08 20.86 -3.68
N ARG A 148 3.69 20.25 -4.81
CA ARG A 148 3.47 18.80 -4.94
C ARG A 148 4.67 17.97 -4.50
N ALA A 149 5.90 18.44 -4.78
CA ALA A 149 7.12 17.76 -4.37
C ALA A 149 7.28 17.61 -2.85
N THR A 150 6.62 18.48 -2.07
CA THR A 150 6.58 18.40 -0.61
C THR A 150 5.35 17.67 -0.11
N ILE A 151 4.17 17.96 -0.67
CA ILE A 151 2.88 17.44 -0.19
C ILE A 151 2.74 15.93 -0.46
N MET A 152 3.18 15.46 -1.64
CA MET A 152 3.01 14.05 -2.03
C MET A 152 3.81 13.08 -1.14
N PRO A 153 5.09 13.30 -0.81
CA PRO A 153 5.80 12.44 0.13
C PRO A 153 5.18 12.44 1.54
N ILE A 154 4.67 13.59 2.02
CA ILE A 154 3.98 13.67 3.31
C ILE A 154 2.70 12.83 3.28
N MET A 155 1.91 12.94 2.22
CA MET A 155 0.71 12.10 2.05
C MET A 155 1.04 10.60 2.10
N HIS A 156 2.09 10.16 1.39
CA HIS A 156 2.54 8.77 1.45
C HIS A 156 3.09 8.36 2.82
N ALA A 157 3.63 9.30 3.62
CA ALA A 157 4.01 9.02 4.99
C ALA A 157 2.78 8.74 5.88
N PHE A 158 1.66 9.45 5.67
CA PHE A 158 0.39 9.17 6.36
C PHE A 158 -0.16 7.78 6.01
N TYR A 159 0.02 7.30 4.78
CA TYR A 159 -0.26 5.90 4.44
C TYR A 159 0.59 4.94 5.29
N GLY A 160 1.88 5.23 5.44
CA GLY A 160 2.79 4.45 6.28
C GLY A 160 2.37 4.44 7.76
N VAL A 161 1.91 5.58 8.29
CA VAL A 161 1.36 5.67 9.64
C VAL A 161 0.14 4.78 9.80
N GLY A 162 -0.80 4.79 8.84
CA GLY A 162 -1.96 3.91 8.85
C GLY A 162 -1.55 2.43 8.84
N SER A 163 -0.64 2.04 7.95
CA SER A 163 -0.14 0.64 7.89
C SER A 163 0.49 0.16 9.20
N MET A 164 1.26 1.04 9.87
CA MET A 164 1.88 0.73 11.17
C MET A 164 0.84 0.65 12.30
N SER A 165 -0.21 1.46 12.22
CA SER A 165 -1.23 1.55 13.29
C SER A 165 -2.21 0.38 13.26
N ILE A 166 -2.41 -0.28 12.11
CA ILE A 166 -3.48 -1.28 11.99
C ILE A 166 -3.25 -2.52 12.86
N PRO A 167 -2.04 -3.11 12.99
CA PRO A 167 -1.87 -4.25 13.88
C PRO A 167 -2.17 -3.90 15.34
N VAL A 168 -1.81 -2.68 15.79
CA VAL A 168 -2.11 -2.18 17.13
C VAL A 168 -3.62 -1.98 17.31
N LEU A 169 -4.29 -1.37 16.32
CA LEU A 169 -5.74 -1.17 16.35
C LEU A 169 -6.47 -2.52 16.47
N VAL A 170 -6.03 -3.49 15.69
CA VAL A 170 -6.64 -4.83 15.68
C VAL A 170 -6.40 -5.54 17.00
N SER A 171 -5.17 -5.57 17.52
CA SER A 171 -4.86 -6.24 18.80
C SER A 171 -5.55 -5.59 20.01
N THR A 172 -5.83 -4.29 19.95
CA THR A 172 -6.56 -3.62 21.05
C THR A 172 -8.07 -3.83 21.02
N LEU A 173 -8.65 -4.11 19.87
CA LEU A 173 -10.12 -4.21 19.68
C LEU A 173 -10.61 -5.64 19.44
N ALA A 174 -9.73 -6.56 19.08
CA ALA A 174 -10.05 -7.97 18.84
C ALA A 174 -9.31 -8.88 19.83
N THR A 175 -9.80 -10.11 20.02
CA THR A 175 -9.23 -11.09 20.95
C THR A 175 -9.39 -12.51 20.43
N ASP A 176 -8.40 -13.37 20.64
CA ASP A 176 -8.42 -14.78 20.27
C ASP A 176 -9.55 -15.57 20.96
N ALA A 177 -9.97 -15.12 22.16
CA ALA A 177 -11.04 -15.77 22.91
C ALA A 177 -12.41 -15.69 22.20
N ARG A 178 -12.58 -14.78 21.26
CA ARG A 178 -13.82 -14.56 20.51
C ARG A 178 -13.52 -14.31 19.04
N PRO A 179 -13.53 -15.33 18.18
CA PRO A 179 -13.22 -15.17 16.75
C PRO A 179 -14.04 -14.10 16.03
N GLU A 180 -15.33 -13.93 16.43
CA GLU A 180 -16.20 -12.88 15.89
C GLU A 180 -15.70 -11.45 16.17
N SER A 181 -14.76 -11.28 17.09
CA SER A 181 -14.16 -9.97 17.40
C SER A 181 -13.33 -9.40 16.27
N PHE A 182 -12.97 -10.19 15.23
CA PHE A 182 -12.33 -9.68 14.01
C PHE A 182 -13.11 -8.52 13.39
N ALA A 183 -14.42 -8.49 13.59
CA ALA A 183 -15.31 -7.49 13.03
C ALA A 183 -15.25 -6.12 13.77
N THR A 184 -14.77 -6.10 15.02
CA THR A 184 -14.76 -4.89 15.86
C THR A 184 -13.84 -3.78 15.33
N PRO A 185 -12.59 -4.03 14.87
CA PRO A 185 -11.73 -3.02 14.29
C PRO A 185 -12.35 -2.31 13.07
N TYR A 186 -13.19 -3.01 12.30
CA TYR A 186 -13.83 -2.42 11.13
C TYR A 186 -14.85 -1.33 11.46
N LEU A 187 -15.43 -1.32 12.66
CA LEU A 187 -16.25 -0.18 13.10
C LEU A 187 -15.41 1.09 13.27
N ALA A 188 -14.23 0.97 13.88
CA ALA A 188 -13.29 2.07 14.01
C ALA A 188 -12.79 2.54 12.63
N ILE A 189 -12.46 1.61 11.74
CA ILE A 189 -12.07 1.90 10.35
C ILE A 189 -13.20 2.63 9.62
N ALA A 190 -14.45 2.18 9.75
CA ALA A 190 -15.61 2.81 9.16
C ALA A 190 -15.82 4.25 9.68
N ALA A 191 -15.62 4.48 10.98
CA ALA A 191 -15.70 5.80 11.57
C ALA A 191 -14.62 6.74 11.00
N VAL A 192 -13.36 6.30 10.91
CA VAL A 192 -12.26 7.10 10.37
C VAL A 192 -12.45 7.37 8.88
N THR A 193 -12.85 6.38 8.08
CA THR A 193 -13.12 6.54 6.65
C THR A 193 -14.34 7.44 6.41
N GLY A 194 -15.39 7.32 7.23
CA GLY A 194 -16.58 8.17 7.18
C GLY A 194 -16.26 9.64 7.50
N VAL A 195 -15.47 9.89 8.54
CA VAL A 195 -14.97 11.25 8.86
C VAL A 195 -14.12 11.79 7.72
N ALA A 196 -13.23 10.98 7.16
CA ALA A 196 -12.34 11.38 6.07
C ALA A 196 -13.13 11.81 4.81
N VAL A 197 -14.17 11.05 4.42
CA VAL A 197 -14.99 11.41 3.25
C VAL A 197 -15.79 12.69 3.48
N VAL A 198 -16.39 12.86 4.67
CA VAL A 198 -17.12 14.09 5.02
C VAL A 198 -16.19 15.30 5.01
N PHE A 199 -15.02 15.17 5.61
CA PHE A 199 -14.03 16.25 5.65
C PHE A 199 -13.54 16.61 4.23
N ALA A 200 -13.29 15.62 3.37
CA ALA A 200 -12.91 15.84 1.98
C ALA A 200 -14.01 16.49 1.15
N LEU A 201 -15.27 16.08 1.34
CA LEU A 201 -16.42 16.71 0.65
C LEU A 201 -16.59 18.16 1.08
N VAL A 202 -16.52 18.46 2.37
CA VAL A 202 -16.68 19.83 2.90
C VAL A 202 -15.56 20.75 2.43
N THR A 203 -14.31 20.28 2.46
CA THR A 203 -13.15 21.07 2.01
C THR A 203 -13.08 21.16 0.50
N GLY A 204 -13.30 20.05 -0.22
CA GLY A 204 -13.26 19.97 -1.67
C GLY A 204 -14.37 20.77 -2.37
N ALA A 205 -15.58 20.80 -1.80
CA ALA A 205 -16.68 21.61 -2.33
C ALA A 205 -16.41 23.13 -2.28
N ARG A 206 -15.59 23.56 -1.31
CA ARG A 206 -15.21 24.98 -1.11
C ARG A 206 -13.92 25.34 -1.85
N PHE A 207 -13.13 24.36 -2.22
CA PHE A 207 -11.85 24.55 -2.89
C PHE A 207 -12.05 24.54 -4.40
N ARG A 208 -11.84 25.69 -5.05
CA ARG A 208 -11.78 25.80 -6.52
C ARG A 208 -10.31 25.87 -6.91
N PRO A 209 -9.75 24.88 -7.64
CA PRO A 209 -8.39 24.97 -8.15
C PRO A 209 -8.26 26.18 -9.08
N GLU A 210 -7.18 26.95 -8.92
CA GLU A 210 -6.91 28.17 -9.70
C GLU A 210 -6.55 27.87 -11.17
N THR A 211 -6.27 26.61 -11.50
CA THR A 211 -5.91 26.21 -12.86
C THR A 211 -7.10 25.62 -13.61
N PRO A 212 -7.48 26.20 -14.78
CA PRO A 212 -8.52 25.62 -15.62
C PRO A 212 -8.12 24.24 -16.13
N TYR A 213 -9.04 23.28 -16.11
CA TYR A 213 -8.91 21.94 -16.72
C TYR A 213 -8.48 21.96 -18.21
N ALA A 214 -8.49 23.13 -18.86
CA ALA A 214 -8.15 23.31 -20.26
C ALA A 214 -6.67 23.05 -20.61
N ASP A 215 -5.72 23.30 -19.67
CA ASP A 215 -4.29 23.10 -19.94
C ASP A 215 -3.87 21.63 -19.87
N MET A 216 -4.67 20.78 -19.26
CA MET A 216 -4.45 19.33 -19.19
C MET A 216 -4.55 18.64 -20.56
N ARG A 217 -5.32 19.21 -21.52
CA ARG A 217 -5.38 18.69 -22.89
C ARG A 217 -4.06 18.83 -23.65
N ALA A 218 -3.24 19.83 -23.31
CA ALA A 218 -1.91 20.02 -23.91
C ALA A 218 -0.89 18.99 -23.41
N VAL A 219 -0.99 18.61 -22.13
CA VAL A 219 -0.16 17.53 -21.55
C VAL A 219 -0.52 16.16 -22.17
N ARG A 220 -1.80 15.95 -22.46
CA ARG A 220 -2.31 14.72 -23.10
C ARG A 220 -1.77 14.49 -24.54
N ARG A 221 -1.40 15.54 -25.26
CA ARG A 221 -0.81 15.41 -26.61
C ARG A 221 0.63 14.87 -26.59
N ARG A 222 1.36 15.04 -25.48
CA ARG A 222 2.73 14.52 -25.32
C ARG A 222 2.77 13.05 -24.87
N VAL A 223 1.70 12.48 -24.29
CA VAL A 223 1.62 11.08 -23.83
C VAL A 223 1.01 10.19 -24.93
N ARG A 224 1.52 10.31 -26.17
CA ARG A 224 1.15 9.40 -27.26
C ARG A 224 2.17 8.30 -27.49
N GLU A 225 3.08 8.10 -26.55
CA GLU A 225 4.03 7.00 -26.58
C GLU A 225 3.34 5.73 -26.07
N ASN A 226 3.45 4.66 -26.85
CA ASN A 226 2.92 3.36 -26.44
C ASN A 226 3.71 2.86 -25.23
N PRO A 227 3.12 2.79 -24.00
CA PRO A 227 3.86 2.39 -22.81
C PRO A 227 4.44 0.98 -22.91
N ALA A 228 3.90 0.13 -23.81
CA ALA A 228 4.41 -1.20 -24.05
C ALA A 228 5.78 -1.23 -24.77
N GLU A 229 6.22 -0.12 -25.39
CA GLU A 229 7.52 -0.09 -26.07
C GLU A 229 8.72 -0.24 -25.13
N ILE A 230 8.56 0.09 -23.82
CA ILE A 230 9.62 -0.11 -22.83
C ILE A 230 10.00 -1.60 -22.72
N PHE A 231 9.05 -2.49 -22.92
CA PHE A 231 9.24 -3.95 -22.81
C PHE A 231 10.05 -4.57 -23.98
N ARG A 232 10.35 -3.77 -25.03
CA ARG A 232 11.32 -4.16 -26.08
C ARG A 232 12.75 -4.18 -25.55
N GLU A 233 13.02 -3.50 -24.44
CA GLU A 233 14.31 -3.50 -23.79
C GLU A 233 14.38 -4.55 -22.69
N GLY A 234 15.29 -5.51 -22.76
CA GLY A 234 15.43 -6.59 -21.78
C GLY A 234 15.69 -6.09 -20.35
N ARG A 235 16.30 -4.90 -20.17
CA ARG A 235 16.50 -4.28 -18.86
C ARG A 235 15.19 -3.85 -18.18
N ALA A 236 14.13 -3.55 -18.94
CA ALA A 236 12.81 -3.24 -18.36
C ALA A 236 12.20 -4.47 -17.65
N TRP A 237 12.37 -5.65 -18.22
CA TRP A 237 11.96 -6.90 -17.59
C TRP A 237 12.75 -7.21 -16.31
N LEU A 238 14.03 -6.85 -16.26
CA LEU A 238 14.84 -7.00 -15.04
C LEU A 238 14.37 -6.06 -13.94
N PHE A 239 14.06 -4.79 -14.28
CA PHE A 239 13.45 -3.86 -13.32
C PHE A 239 12.08 -4.35 -12.85
N LEU A 240 11.21 -4.76 -13.78
CA LEU A 240 9.89 -5.30 -13.44
C LEU A 240 10.01 -6.49 -12.48
N LEU A 241 10.86 -7.46 -12.80
CA LEU A 241 11.09 -8.63 -11.95
C LEU A 241 11.61 -8.22 -10.57
N SER A 242 12.55 -7.26 -10.50
CA SER A 242 13.05 -6.75 -9.24
C SER A 242 11.94 -6.10 -8.39
N PHE A 243 11.04 -5.32 -8.99
CA PHE A 243 9.88 -4.76 -8.32
C PHE A 243 8.92 -5.85 -7.82
N VAL A 244 8.59 -6.83 -8.67
CA VAL A 244 7.71 -7.96 -8.29
C VAL A 244 8.27 -8.68 -7.08
N LEU A 245 9.55 -9.07 -7.09
CA LEU A 245 10.20 -9.77 -6.00
C LEU A 245 10.23 -8.96 -4.70
N ASN A 246 10.41 -7.63 -4.81
CA ASN A 246 10.37 -6.73 -3.66
C ASN A 246 8.96 -6.65 -3.05
N PHE A 247 7.93 -6.52 -3.89
CA PHE A 247 6.55 -6.50 -3.43
C PHE A 247 6.06 -7.84 -2.92
N MET A 248 6.61 -8.97 -3.40
CA MET A 248 6.32 -10.29 -2.84
C MET A 248 6.71 -10.40 -1.36
N LEU A 249 7.90 -9.88 -0.97
CA LEU A 249 8.26 -9.82 0.43
C LEU A 249 7.28 -8.95 1.22
N LEU A 250 7.02 -7.73 0.75
CA LEU A 250 6.16 -6.79 1.47
C LEU A 250 4.76 -7.34 1.65
N SER A 251 4.15 -7.88 0.60
CA SER A 251 2.84 -8.50 0.64
C SER A 251 2.82 -9.74 1.54
N GLY A 252 3.82 -10.63 1.41
CA GLY A 252 3.90 -11.84 2.22
C GLY A 252 4.03 -11.56 3.71
N VAL A 253 4.92 -10.63 4.10
CA VAL A 253 5.06 -10.24 5.51
C VAL A 253 3.81 -9.55 6.03
N SER A 254 3.24 -8.61 5.27
CA SER A 254 2.03 -7.88 5.69
C SER A 254 0.84 -8.80 5.97
N VAL A 255 0.72 -9.88 5.22
CA VAL A 255 -0.42 -10.80 5.26
C VAL A 255 -0.20 -11.92 6.27
N TRP A 256 0.98 -12.51 6.27
CA TRP A 256 1.21 -13.79 6.92
C TRP A 256 2.04 -13.72 8.21
N LEU A 257 2.65 -12.57 8.56
CA LEU A 257 3.52 -12.49 9.73
C LEU A 257 2.79 -12.76 11.04
N VAL A 258 1.57 -12.24 11.21
CA VAL A 258 0.76 -12.44 12.43
C VAL A 258 0.38 -13.93 12.54
N THR A 259 -0.13 -14.51 11.47
CA THR A 259 -0.49 -15.93 11.45
C THR A 259 0.74 -16.85 11.65
N TYR A 260 1.89 -16.49 11.04
CA TYR A 260 3.16 -17.19 11.30
C TYR A 260 3.55 -17.14 12.78
N ALA A 261 3.47 -15.97 13.40
CA ALA A 261 3.86 -15.79 14.80
C ALA A 261 2.96 -16.59 15.75
N GLN A 262 1.66 -16.64 15.48
CA GLN A 262 0.75 -17.46 16.27
C GLN A 262 0.93 -18.97 16.01
N SER A 263 0.94 -19.38 14.74
CA SER A 263 0.91 -20.80 14.39
C SER A 263 2.26 -21.50 14.52
N ALA A 264 3.36 -20.83 14.14
CA ALA A 264 4.70 -21.43 14.16
C ALA A 264 5.50 -21.14 15.43
N LEU A 265 5.23 -20.00 16.10
CA LEU A 265 5.95 -19.58 17.30
C LEU A 265 5.08 -19.67 18.56
N SER A 266 3.81 -20.06 18.44
CA SER A 266 2.85 -20.20 19.55
C SER A 266 2.71 -18.92 20.39
N LEU A 267 2.77 -17.75 19.72
CA LEU A 267 2.61 -16.46 20.37
C LEU A 267 1.13 -16.08 20.48
N ASP A 268 0.81 -15.31 21.51
CA ASP A 268 -0.47 -14.65 21.61
C ASP A 268 -0.67 -13.60 20.52
N TYR A 269 -1.91 -13.25 20.27
CA TYR A 269 -2.28 -12.36 19.17
C TYR A 269 -1.67 -10.95 19.30
N ASP A 270 -1.61 -10.42 20.53
CA ASP A 270 -1.07 -9.09 20.80
C ASP A 270 0.44 -9.03 20.50
N THR A 271 1.19 -10.03 20.93
CA THR A 271 2.62 -10.17 20.64
C THR A 271 2.88 -10.36 19.14
N ALA A 272 2.07 -11.18 18.48
CA ALA A 272 2.15 -11.40 17.03
C ALA A 272 1.88 -10.10 16.25
N SER A 273 0.86 -9.34 16.63
CA SER A 273 0.51 -8.06 16.03
C SER A 273 1.58 -6.99 16.27
N LEU A 274 2.21 -6.98 17.46
CA LEU A 274 3.34 -6.11 17.76
C LEU A 274 4.53 -6.37 16.83
N MET A 275 4.81 -7.62 16.48
CA MET A 275 5.89 -7.96 15.53
C MET A 275 5.67 -7.31 14.16
N LEU A 276 4.45 -7.32 13.64
CA LEU A 276 4.12 -6.66 12.38
C LEU A 276 4.21 -5.13 12.51
N THR A 277 3.80 -4.57 13.64
CA THR A 277 3.97 -3.14 13.95
C THR A 277 5.44 -2.73 13.92
N LEU A 278 6.33 -3.54 14.51
CA LEU A 278 7.77 -3.29 14.53
C LEU A 278 8.38 -3.32 13.12
N PHE A 279 7.94 -4.26 12.28
CA PHE A 279 8.37 -4.32 10.89
C PHE A 279 7.97 -3.05 10.12
N PHE A 280 6.71 -2.62 10.20
CA PHE A 280 6.26 -1.39 9.56
C PHE A 280 6.89 -0.13 10.18
N GLY A 281 7.13 -0.13 11.49
CA GLY A 281 7.84 0.94 12.19
C GLY A 281 9.26 1.14 11.65
N GLY A 282 10.01 0.06 11.49
CA GLY A 282 11.32 0.08 10.85
C GLY A 282 11.27 0.64 9.42
N ALA A 283 10.29 0.19 8.63
CA ALA A 283 10.09 0.67 7.27
C ALA A 283 9.73 2.18 7.23
N LEU A 284 8.93 2.65 8.16
CA LEU A 284 8.57 4.06 8.28
C LEU A 284 9.79 4.93 8.62
N VAL A 285 10.60 4.50 9.60
CA VAL A 285 11.84 5.20 9.97
C VAL A 285 12.76 5.36 8.76
N MET A 286 12.96 4.29 7.96
CA MET A 286 13.81 4.36 6.78
C MET A 286 13.28 5.35 5.73
N ARG A 287 11.97 5.49 5.55
CA ARG A 287 11.39 6.46 4.60
C ARG A 287 11.80 7.89 4.95
N PHE A 288 11.88 8.24 6.24
CA PHE A 288 12.36 9.55 6.69
C PHE A 288 13.88 9.70 6.62
N VAL A 289 14.63 8.63 6.88
CA VAL A 289 16.09 8.65 6.93
C VAL A 289 16.72 8.49 5.55
N SER A 290 16.04 7.86 4.59
CA SER A 290 16.59 7.57 3.25
C SER A 290 17.16 8.80 2.51
N PRO A 291 16.58 10.01 2.56
CA PRO A 291 17.19 11.19 1.94
C PRO A 291 18.55 11.58 2.54
N LEU A 292 18.76 11.29 3.82
CA LEU A 292 20.04 11.52 4.50
C LEU A 292 21.07 10.45 4.06
N ILE A 293 20.63 9.19 3.98
CA ILE A 293 21.46 8.08 3.51
C ILE A 293 21.93 8.31 2.08
N PHE A 294 21.09 8.86 1.19
CA PHE A 294 21.44 9.13 -0.20
C PHE A 294 22.55 10.18 -0.35
N ARG A 295 22.83 11.01 0.68
CA ARG A 295 23.97 11.93 0.68
C ARG A 295 25.31 11.21 0.81
N VAL A 296 25.34 10.04 1.43
CA VAL A 296 26.55 9.25 1.73
C VAL A 296 26.64 8.01 0.84
N LEU A 297 25.51 7.35 0.58
CA LEU A 297 25.43 6.14 -0.23
C LEU A 297 24.70 6.43 -1.56
N PRO A 298 25.39 6.32 -2.71
CA PRO A 298 24.75 6.50 -4.01
C PRO A 298 23.54 5.59 -4.18
N VAL A 299 22.41 6.10 -4.71
CA VAL A 299 21.15 5.37 -4.85
C VAL A 299 21.32 4.05 -5.61
N ARG A 300 22.22 4.00 -6.61
CA ARG A 300 22.56 2.77 -7.35
C ARG A 300 23.14 1.66 -6.45
N ARG A 301 23.91 2.00 -5.44
CA ARG A 301 24.43 1.03 -4.46
C ARG A 301 23.35 0.67 -3.43
N TYR A 302 22.57 1.66 -3.02
CA TYR A 302 21.47 1.48 -2.08
C TYR A 302 20.47 0.42 -2.56
N VAL A 303 19.98 0.51 -3.81
CA VAL A 303 19.00 -0.44 -4.36
C VAL A 303 19.53 -1.88 -4.52
N VAL A 304 20.84 -2.07 -4.46
CA VAL A 304 21.47 -3.41 -4.50
C VAL A 304 21.68 -3.94 -3.08
N TRP A 305 22.23 -3.12 -2.15
CA TRP A 305 22.60 -3.61 -0.83
C TRP A 305 21.45 -3.71 0.15
N MET A 306 20.46 -2.80 0.08
CA MET A 306 19.32 -2.85 1.02
C MET A 306 18.47 -4.11 0.88
N PRO A 307 18.15 -4.60 -0.34
CA PRO A 307 17.48 -5.90 -0.47
C PRO A 307 18.29 -7.06 0.11
N VAL A 308 19.63 -7.04 -0.04
CA VAL A 308 20.49 -8.09 0.55
C VAL A 308 20.40 -8.05 2.07
N LEU A 309 20.52 -6.87 2.68
CA LEU A 309 20.42 -6.71 4.13
C LEU A 309 19.01 -7.11 4.64
N ALA A 310 17.94 -6.74 3.93
CA ALA A 310 16.59 -7.17 4.27
C ALA A 310 16.44 -8.70 4.18
N ALA A 311 16.99 -9.32 3.13
CA ALA A 311 16.96 -10.78 2.98
C ALA A 311 17.69 -11.51 4.11
N VAL A 312 18.88 -11.02 4.45
CA VAL A 312 19.70 -11.64 5.53
C VAL A 312 19.03 -11.49 6.88
N THR A 313 18.55 -10.29 7.21
CA THR A 313 17.91 -10.03 8.52
C THR A 313 16.61 -10.82 8.68
N LEU A 314 15.72 -10.78 7.70
CA LEU A 314 14.45 -11.51 7.77
C LEU A 314 14.66 -13.01 7.63
N GLY A 315 15.51 -13.43 6.70
CA GLY A 315 15.83 -14.85 6.51
C GLY A 315 16.43 -15.50 7.76
N LEU A 316 17.36 -14.83 8.43
CA LEU A 316 17.92 -15.31 9.73
C LEU A 316 16.83 -15.34 10.81
N GLY A 317 15.98 -14.31 10.89
CA GLY A 317 14.86 -14.25 11.84
C GLY A 317 13.91 -15.44 11.69
N PHE A 318 13.47 -15.71 10.48
CA PHE A 318 12.53 -16.79 10.18
C PHE A 318 13.19 -18.18 10.25
N ALA A 319 14.48 -18.31 9.92
CA ALA A 319 15.19 -19.59 10.00
C ALA A 319 15.43 -20.02 11.45
N ILE A 320 15.80 -19.08 12.33
CA ILE A 320 16.09 -19.37 13.73
C ILE A 320 14.79 -19.51 14.54
N GLY A 321 13.75 -18.75 14.21
CA GLY A 321 12.45 -18.79 14.88
C GLY A 321 12.48 -18.36 16.35
N ASN A 322 13.54 -17.63 16.78
CA ASN A 322 13.64 -17.14 18.15
C ASN A 322 12.93 -15.81 18.31
N VAL A 323 11.96 -15.77 19.22
CA VAL A 323 11.08 -14.62 19.47
C VAL A 323 11.87 -13.36 19.83
N THR A 324 12.85 -13.47 20.76
CA THR A 324 13.66 -12.33 21.20
C THR A 324 14.48 -11.76 20.03
N LEU A 325 15.02 -12.63 19.19
CA LEU A 325 15.76 -12.22 18.00
C LEU A 325 14.87 -11.54 16.97
N LEU A 326 13.64 -12.01 16.79
CA LEU A 326 12.66 -11.43 15.88
C LEU A 326 12.27 -10.00 16.29
N TYR A 327 12.21 -9.67 17.58
CA TYR A 327 12.00 -8.29 18.04
C TYR A 327 13.08 -7.30 17.53
N VAL A 328 14.27 -7.79 17.21
CA VAL A 328 15.35 -6.97 16.64
C VAL A 328 15.40 -7.07 15.13
N LEU A 329 15.27 -8.28 14.58
CA LEU A 329 15.45 -8.51 13.14
C LEU A 329 14.27 -8.05 12.30
N LEU A 330 13.04 -8.07 12.82
CA LEU A 330 11.87 -7.57 12.07
C LEU A 330 11.92 -6.05 11.83
N PRO A 331 12.12 -5.19 12.85
CA PRO A 331 12.29 -3.76 12.59
C PRO A 331 13.51 -3.44 11.72
N LEU A 332 14.62 -4.17 11.85
CA LEU A 332 15.77 -4.01 10.96
C LEU A 332 15.47 -4.43 9.54
N GLY A 333 14.77 -5.55 9.33
CA GLY A 333 14.33 -6.00 8.01
C GLY A 333 13.37 -5.00 7.37
N GLY A 334 12.42 -4.48 8.14
CA GLY A 334 11.53 -3.40 7.73
C GLY A 334 12.30 -2.12 7.38
N PHE A 335 13.27 -1.72 8.20
CA PHE A 335 14.14 -0.59 7.95
C PHE A 335 14.86 -0.72 6.59
N PHE A 336 15.50 -1.84 6.31
CA PHE A 336 16.17 -2.05 5.04
C PHE A 336 15.20 -2.08 3.84
N GLN A 337 13.95 -2.47 4.06
CA GLN A 337 12.91 -2.53 3.03
C GLN A 337 12.27 -1.14 2.75
N GLY A 338 12.17 -0.27 3.77
CA GLY A 338 11.28 0.88 3.78
C GLY A 338 11.51 1.95 2.69
N GLY A 339 12.75 2.18 2.26
CA GLY A 339 13.08 3.19 1.24
C GLY A 339 13.28 2.64 -0.18
N LEU A 340 13.20 1.31 -0.35
CA LEU A 340 13.62 0.62 -1.58
C LEU A 340 12.78 0.99 -2.80
N ILE A 341 11.46 0.99 -2.67
CA ILE A 341 10.56 1.19 -3.81
C ILE A 341 10.81 2.54 -4.46
N GLY A 342 10.85 3.61 -3.67
CA GLY A 342 11.13 4.96 -4.19
C GLY A 342 12.50 5.07 -4.86
N ALA A 343 13.54 4.46 -4.26
CA ALA A 343 14.88 4.42 -4.83
C ALA A 343 14.95 3.62 -6.13
N MET A 344 14.25 2.48 -6.21
CA MET A 344 14.17 1.66 -7.43
C MET A 344 13.41 2.37 -8.55
N VAL A 345 12.31 3.09 -8.23
CA VAL A 345 11.59 3.92 -9.19
C VAL A 345 12.51 5.01 -9.73
N LEU A 346 13.27 5.70 -8.87
CA LEU A 346 14.23 6.72 -9.29
C LEU A 346 15.25 6.14 -10.28
N ILE A 347 15.90 5.02 -9.95
CA ILE A 347 16.89 4.38 -10.81
C ILE A 347 16.28 3.86 -12.12
N SER A 348 15.05 3.35 -12.09
CA SER A 348 14.36 2.92 -13.31
C SER A 348 14.09 4.12 -14.23
N CYS A 349 13.62 5.25 -13.68
CA CYS A 349 13.41 6.49 -14.45
C CYS A 349 14.73 7.06 -15.02
N GLU A 350 15.82 7.05 -14.26
CA GLU A 350 17.15 7.44 -14.75
C GLU A 350 17.66 6.52 -15.86
N SER A 351 17.31 5.24 -15.83
CA SER A 351 17.69 4.26 -16.83
C SER A 351 16.93 4.41 -18.15
N PHE A 352 15.75 5.04 -18.12
CA PHE A 352 14.90 5.29 -19.28
C PHE A 352 14.47 6.77 -19.34
N PRO A 353 15.40 7.72 -19.55
CA PRO A 353 15.11 9.15 -19.43
C PRO A 353 14.03 9.62 -20.42
N GLU A 354 13.98 9.07 -21.63
CA GLU A 354 12.97 9.39 -22.64
C GLU A 354 11.59 8.77 -22.33
N ARG A 355 11.54 7.75 -21.47
CA ARG A 355 10.34 6.96 -21.11
C ARG A 355 10.18 6.83 -19.61
N SER A 356 10.50 7.88 -18.85
CA SER A 356 10.49 7.87 -17.39
C SER A 356 9.11 7.55 -16.80
N ALA A 357 8.03 8.00 -17.43
CA ALA A 357 6.67 7.68 -17.00
C ALA A 357 6.36 6.17 -17.14
N SER A 358 6.76 5.55 -18.25
CA SER A 358 6.62 4.10 -18.46
C SER A 358 7.50 3.31 -17.49
N ALA A 359 8.72 3.81 -17.18
CA ALA A 359 9.61 3.21 -16.20
C ALA A 359 9.04 3.25 -14.78
N ALA A 360 8.42 4.36 -14.39
CA ALA A 360 7.71 4.46 -13.10
C ALA A 360 6.50 3.52 -13.02
N ALA A 361 5.76 3.35 -14.13
CA ALA A 361 4.60 2.46 -14.20
C ALA A 361 4.96 0.98 -14.00
N LEU A 362 6.22 0.56 -14.20
CA LEU A 362 6.66 -0.80 -13.90
C LEU A 362 6.43 -1.17 -12.43
N SER A 363 6.63 -0.22 -11.50
CA SER A 363 6.38 -0.47 -10.08
C SER A 363 4.90 -0.71 -9.79
N SER A 364 4.00 0.08 -10.38
CA SER A 364 2.55 -0.08 -10.20
C SER A 364 2.05 -1.41 -10.76
N PHE A 365 2.57 -1.83 -11.93
CA PHE A 365 2.26 -3.12 -12.49
C PHE A 365 2.76 -4.27 -11.59
N ALA A 366 3.97 -4.13 -11.03
CA ALA A 366 4.55 -5.11 -10.11
C ALA A 366 3.74 -5.25 -8.81
N VAL A 367 3.22 -4.15 -8.26
CA VAL A 367 2.29 -4.19 -7.11
C VAL A 367 1.09 -5.07 -7.45
N GLY A 368 0.43 -4.82 -8.59
CA GLY A 368 -0.74 -5.61 -9.00
C GLY A 368 -0.45 -7.10 -9.10
N VAL A 369 0.65 -7.47 -9.77
CA VAL A 369 1.09 -8.88 -9.92
C VAL A 369 1.38 -9.51 -8.56
N SER A 370 2.15 -8.83 -7.71
CA SER A 370 2.57 -9.38 -6.41
C SER A 370 1.41 -9.50 -5.43
N THR A 371 0.53 -8.49 -5.37
CA THR A 371 -0.63 -8.50 -4.46
C THR A 371 -1.66 -9.56 -4.90
N LEU A 372 -1.75 -9.81 -6.21
CA LEU A 372 -2.63 -10.85 -6.73
C LEU A 372 -2.09 -12.26 -6.41
N ALA A 373 -0.80 -12.49 -6.65
CA ALA A 373 -0.22 -13.83 -6.63
C ALA A 373 0.29 -14.26 -5.24
N THR A 374 0.96 -13.36 -4.50
CA THR A 374 1.70 -13.74 -3.29
C THR A 374 0.82 -14.32 -2.19
N PRO A 375 -0.33 -13.72 -1.81
CA PRO A 375 -1.13 -14.25 -0.71
C PRO A 375 -1.67 -15.66 -0.99
N ALA A 376 -2.18 -15.90 -2.20
CA ALA A 376 -2.71 -17.20 -2.58
C ALA A 376 -1.61 -18.27 -2.71
N LEU A 377 -0.47 -17.91 -3.31
CA LEU A 377 0.67 -18.84 -3.44
C LEU A 377 1.22 -19.21 -2.06
N MET A 378 1.40 -18.22 -1.18
CA MET A 378 1.86 -18.49 0.19
C MET A 378 0.86 -19.36 0.96
N GLY A 379 -0.45 -19.06 0.89
CA GLY A 379 -1.47 -19.87 1.55
C GLY A 379 -1.40 -21.35 1.12
N ALA A 380 -1.32 -21.61 -0.18
CA ALA A 380 -1.20 -22.97 -0.71
C ALA A 380 0.09 -23.69 -0.29
N VAL A 381 1.20 -22.94 -0.14
CA VAL A 381 2.48 -23.51 0.33
C VAL A 381 2.45 -23.73 1.83
N VAL A 382 1.85 -22.83 2.60
CA VAL A 382 1.69 -22.94 4.06
C VAL A 382 0.91 -24.21 4.43
N GLU A 383 -0.21 -24.48 3.75
CA GLU A 383 -1.01 -25.69 4.00
C GLU A 383 -0.22 -27.00 3.82
N ARG A 384 0.76 -27.03 2.92
CA ARG A 384 1.52 -28.25 2.61
C ARG A 384 2.83 -28.38 3.39
N PHE A 385 3.51 -27.28 3.65
CA PHE A 385 4.89 -27.25 4.14
C PHE A 385 5.07 -26.44 5.42
N GLY A 386 3.98 -25.88 5.98
CA GLY A 386 4.02 -25.00 7.13
C GLY A 386 4.59 -23.62 6.78
N PHE A 387 4.68 -22.75 7.79
CA PHE A 387 4.99 -21.33 7.60
C PHE A 387 6.45 -21.00 7.33
N THR A 388 7.39 -21.77 7.88
CA THR A 388 8.84 -21.43 7.82
C THR A 388 9.34 -21.35 6.38
N LEU A 389 9.00 -22.32 5.55
CA LEU A 389 9.47 -22.38 4.16
C LEU A 389 8.97 -21.18 3.31
N PRO A 390 7.69 -20.80 3.31
CA PRO A 390 7.23 -19.62 2.57
C PRO A 390 7.86 -18.32 3.07
N MET A 391 8.05 -18.14 4.39
CA MET A 391 8.69 -16.95 4.95
C MET A 391 10.17 -16.83 4.54
N LEU A 392 10.88 -17.95 4.48
CA LEU A 392 12.24 -18.00 3.93
C LEU A 392 12.25 -17.72 2.42
N ALA A 393 11.29 -18.26 1.68
CA ALA A 393 11.19 -18.06 0.23
C ALA A 393 10.98 -16.57 -0.13
N ILE A 394 10.06 -15.86 0.54
CA ILE A 394 9.88 -14.43 0.30
C ILE A 394 11.09 -13.61 0.74
N SER A 395 11.82 -14.02 1.78
CA SER A 395 13.09 -13.40 2.16
C SER A 395 14.14 -13.59 1.06
N ALA A 396 14.25 -14.79 0.48
CA ALA A 396 15.14 -15.08 -0.62
C ALA A 396 14.80 -14.30 -1.91
N CYS A 397 13.52 -13.95 -2.13
CA CYS A 397 13.10 -13.07 -3.23
C CYS A 397 13.86 -11.73 -3.21
N MET A 398 14.24 -11.22 -2.04
CA MET A 398 15.02 -9.98 -1.94
C MET A 398 16.46 -10.14 -2.47
N LEU A 399 17.09 -11.32 -2.32
CA LEU A 399 18.39 -11.58 -2.95
C LEU A 399 18.28 -11.59 -4.47
N LEU A 400 17.21 -12.21 -5.00
CA LEU A 400 16.94 -12.20 -6.43
C LEU A 400 16.59 -10.78 -6.92
N SER A 401 15.87 -9.97 -6.12
CA SER A 401 15.60 -8.57 -6.42
C SER A 401 16.89 -7.75 -6.51
N ALA A 402 17.83 -7.95 -5.57
CA ALA A 402 19.15 -7.31 -5.61
C ALA A 402 19.93 -7.69 -6.87
N LEU A 403 19.93 -8.98 -7.23
CA LEU A 403 20.62 -9.47 -8.43
C LEU A 403 20.00 -8.88 -9.69
N THR A 404 18.67 -8.89 -9.83
CA THR A 404 17.99 -8.41 -11.04
C THR A 404 18.15 -6.90 -11.23
N VAL A 405 18.06 -6.09 -10.16
CA VAL A 405 18.31 -4.65 -10.26
C VAL A 405 19.79 -4.35 -10.56
N PHE A 406 20.72 -5.09 -9.99
CA PHE A 406 22.15 -4.97 -10.34
C PHE A 406 22.40 -5.25 -11.82
N LEU A 407 21.84 -6.35 -12.34
CA LEU A 407 21.97 -6.69 -13.78
C LEU A 407 21.32 -5.64 -14.67
N ALA A 408 20.16 -5.08 -14.29
CA ALA A 408 19.49 -4.02 -15.02
C ALA A 408 20.36 -2.75 -15.12
N ILE A 409 20.99 -2.32 -14.03
CA ILE A 409 21.89 -1.17 -13.97
C ILE A 409 23.13 -1.44 -14.83
N ARG A 410 23.73 -2.62 -14.72
CA ARG A 410 24.94 -2.99 -15.50
C ARG A 410 24.69 -3.07 -16.99
N ALA A 411 23.52 -3.55 -17.41
CA ALA A 411 23.13 -3.60 -18.81
C ALA A 411 22.97 -2.20 -19.43
N GLY A 412 22.58 -1.20 -18.64
CA GLY A 412 22.51 0.21 -19.06
C GLY A 412 23.89 0.84 -19.26
N SER A 413 24.85 0.59 -18.37
CA SER A 413 26.19 1.16 -18.43
C SER A 413 27.02 0.65 -19.62
N ARG A 414 26.77 -0.59 -20.10
CA ARG A 414 27.45 -1.16 -21.29
C ARG A 414 27.01 -0.58 -22.63
N ARG A 415 25.86 0.11 -22.68
CA ARG A 415 25.37 0.76 -23.92
C ARG A 415 25.79 2.23 -24.00
N ALA A 416 26.25 2.80 -22.90
CA ALA A 416 26.72 4.20 -22.82
C ALA A 416 28.25 4.31 -22.97
N ALA A 417 28.98 3.18 -22.94
CA ALA A 417 30.39 3.02 -23.25
C ALA A 417 30.56 2.47 -24.69
#